data_dc16a9069b95c0a3cb4c1b0a1eb61e69
#
_entry.id   dc16a9069b95c0a3cb4c1b0a1eb61e69
#
_cell.length_a   1.000
_cell.length_b   1.000
_cell.length_c   1.000
_cell.angle_alpha   90.00
_cell.angle_beta   90.00
_cell.angle_gamma   90.00
#
_symmetry.space_group_name_H-M   'P 1'
#
loop_
_entity.id
_entity.type
_entity.pdbx_description
1 polymer ?
#
loop_
_entity_poly.entity_id
_entity_poly.type
_entity_poly.pdbx_seq_one_letter_code
_entity_poly.pdbx_strand_id
1 'polypeptide(L)'
;MNRTKFLKTMGILSVGAVLPLGALDVLNNGKTTPKFPVFFFGHGSPMNAIEQNKYVEGWRKSIQHLETPQAILCISAHWLTKGTKVTAMEMPRTIHDFGGFPDKLFAVEYLAKGDSTLALHIAEHLDLGEEGLDMEWGLDHGTWSVLKQIFPMANIPVLQLSIDYTLSHAQHLELGAKLEALRKRGVLIVGSGNLVHNLRAIDWNKLESGYDWAIEAQENISKELKMKNFEFFKNIEQRGAAYKNAIPTPDHYWPALYSLAAMGKDEVSFFNEYYAMGSLSMHSFKSAS
;
A
#
# COMPACT_ATOMS: atom_id res chain seq x y z
N MET A 1 7.17 23.20 5.13
CA MET A 1 8.38 23.67 4.38
C MET A 1 7.93 23.90 2.96
N ASN A 2 8.21 25.05 2.32
CA ASN A 2 7.75 25.27 0.94
C ASN A 2 8.73 24.68 -0.09
N ARG A 3 8.27 24.50 -1.34
CA ARG A 3 9.05 23.93 -2.46
C ARG A 3 10.42 24.58 -2.63
N THR A 4 10.49 25.91 -2.53
CA THR A 4 11.73 26.66 -2.66
C THR A 4 12.74 26.33 -1.56
N LYS A 5 12.25 26.11 -0.33
CA LYS A 5 13.09 25.71 0.81
C LYS A 5 13.51 24.25 0.69
N PHE A 6 12.59 23.38 0.25
CA PHE A 6 12.84 21.96 -0.04
C PHE A 6 13.89 21.79 -1.14
N LEU A 7 13.71 22.47 -2.28
CA LEU A 7 14.64 22.42 -3.42
C LEU A 7 16.03 22.99 -3.06
N LYS A 8 16.10 24.06 -2.22
CA LYS A 8 17.37 24.61 -1.74
C LYS A 8 18.10 23.64 -0.80
N THR A 9 17.37 22.90 0.04
CA THR A 9 17.95 21.90 0.96
C THR A 9 18.54 20.72 0.18
N MET A 10 17.96 20.40 -0.99
CA MET A 10 18.43 19.33 -1.88
C MET A 10 19.59 19.74 -2.82
N GLY A 11 20.06 20.98 -2.77
CA GLY A 11 21.13 21.46 -3.66
C GLY A 11 20.72 21.58 -5.13
N ILE A 12 19.42 21.51 -5.45
CA ILE A 12 18.90 21.68 -6.81
C ILE A 12 18.77 23.18 -7.08
N LEU A 13 19.73 23.73 -7.80
CA LEU A 13 19.71 25.12 -8.25
C LEU A 13 18.56 25.35 -9.24
N SER A 14 17.79 26.39 -8.93
CA SER A 14 16.63 26.87 -9.66
C SER A 14 16.88 27.07 -11.16
N VAL A 15 16.17 26.33 -11.98
CA VAL A 15 15.63 26.84 -13.24
C VAL A 15 14.19 26.30 -13.32
N GLY A 16 13.23 27.21 -13.45
CA GLY A 16 11.81 26.89 -13.55
C GLY A 16 11.49 26.13 -14.83
N ALA A 17 11.71 24.82 -14.79
CA ALA A 17 11.23 23.89 -15.78
C ALA A 17 10.32 22.90 -15.08
N VAL A 18 9.05 22.93 -15.42
CA VAL A 18 8.13 21.79 -15.25
C VAL A 18 8.78 20.63 -15.99
N LEU A 19 9.37 19.69 -15.26
CA LEU A 19 9.90 18.46 -15.86
C LEU A 19 8.71 17.51 -16.07
N PRO A 20 8.32 17.24 -17.30
CA PRO A 20 7.29 16.25 -17.59
C PRO A 20 7.74 14.85 -17.12
N LEU A 21 6.85 13.85 -17.13
CA LEU A 21 7.14 12.42 -16.87
C LEU A 21 8.46 11.90 -17.46
N GLY A 22 9.03 12.59 -18.46
CA GLY A 22 10.38 12.38 -18.96
C GLY A 22 11.51 12.55 -17.95
N ALA A 23 11.25 13.17 -16.78
CA ALA A 23 12.28 13.27 -15.73
C ALA A 23 12.47 11.96 -14.95
N LEU A 24 11.44 11.11 -14.86
CA LEU A 24 11.62 9.72 -14.42
C LEU A 24 12.50 8.93 -15.41
N ASP A 25 12.53 9.30 -16.70
CA ASP A 25 13.46 8.72 -17.70
C ASP A 25 14.92 9.08 -17.39
N VAL A 26 15.16 10.21 -16.74
CA VAL A 26 16.52 10.64 -16.33
C VAL A 26 17.02 9.77 -15.18
N LEU A 27 16.15 9.38 -14.22
CA LEU A 27 16.52 8.49 -13.12
C LEU A 27 16.94 7.09 -13.61
N ASN A 28 16.38 6.64 -14.72
CA ASN A 28 16.70 5.35 -15.33
C ASN A 28 17.70 5.42 -16.50
N ASN A 29 18.40 6.55 -16.71
CA ASN A 29 19.26 6.76 -17.89
C ASN A 29 18.54 6.41 -19.21
N GLY A 30 17.25 6.71 -19.33
CA GLY A 30 16.41 6.38 -20.48
C GLY A 30 16.07 4.90 -20.65
N LYS A 31 16.43 4.02 -19.72
CA LYS A 31 16.06 2.60 -19.77
C LYS A 31 14.67 2.41 -19.16
N THR A 32 13.74 1.92 -19.95
CA THR A 32 12.48 1.38 -19.41
C THR A 32 12.78 0.07 -18.71
N THR A 33 12.35 -0.05 -17.43
CA THR A 33 12.37 -1.33 -16.76
C THR A 33 11.22 -2.20 -17.26
N PRO A 34 11.29 -3.54 -17.09
CA PRO A 34 10.08 -4.35 -17.15
C PRO A 34 9.01 -3.76 -16.24
N LYS A 35 7.75 -3.88 -16.64
CA LYS A 35 6.62 -3.40 -15.83
C LYS A 35 6.54 -4.19 -14.53
N PHE A 36 6.78 -3.55 -13.38
CA PHE A 36 6.69 -4.22 -12.08
C PHE A 36 5.25 -4.64 -11.75
N PRO A 37 5.06 -5.77 -11.06
CA PRO A 37 3.73 -6.16 -10.58
C PRO A 37 3.22 -5.17 -9.53
N VAL A 38 1.92 -5.25 -9.24
CA VAL A 38 1.28 -4.60 -8.09
C VAL A 38 0.95 -5.69 -7.08
N PHE A 39 1.11 -5.39 -5.79
CA PHE A 39 0.70 -6.26 -4.70
C PHE A 39 -0.32 -5.57 -3.81
N PHE A 40 -1.25 -6.34 -3.29
CA PHE A 40 -2.03 -6.03 -2.11
C PHE A 40 -1.79 -7.12 -1.07
N PHE A 41 -1.35 -6.72 0.11
CA PHE A 41 -1.12 -7.62 1.24
C PHE A 41 -2.21 -7.43 2.29
N GLY A 42 -2.90 -8.51 2.63
CA GLY A 42 -3.67 -8.59 3.86
C GLY A 42 -2.70 -8.65 5.04
N HIS A 43 -2.41 -7.48 5.66
CA HIS A 43 -1.33 -7.39 6.63
C HIS A 43 -1.68 -7.99 8.00
N GLY A 44 -2.96 -7.89 8.42
CA GLY A 44 -3.43 -8.43 9.70
C GLY A 44 -2.72 -7.84 10.91
N SER A 45 -2.23 -8.69 11.81
CA SER A 45 -1.55 -8.25 13.02
C SER A 45 -0.14 -7.74 12.75
N PRO A 46 0.33 -6.64 13.40
CA PRO A 46 1.73 -6.20 13.33
C PRO A 46 2.72 -7.25 13.85
N MET A 47 2.25 -8.24 14.62
CA MET A 47 3.06 -9.40 15.07
C MET A 47 3.64 -10.21 13.90
N ASN A 48 3.00 -10.16 12.72
CA ASN A 48 3.51 -10.80 11.51
C ASN A 48 4.91 -10.30 11.11
N ALA A 49 5.33 -9.13 11.59
CA ALA A 49 6.70 -8.63 11.39
C ALA A 49 7.78 -9.48 12.06
N ILE A 50 7.45 -10.18 13.14
CA ILE A 50 8.40 -10.94 13.99
C ILE A 50 8.00 -12.40 14.18
N GLU A 51 6.89 -12.83 13.67
CA GLU A 51 6.40 -14.21 13.71
C GLU A 51 6.68 -14.95 12.40
N GLN A 52 6.80 -16.27 12.52
CA GLN A 52 6.83 -17.18 11.38
C GLN A 52 5.48 -17.92 11.36
N ASN A 53 4.69 -17.68 10.33
CA ASN A 53 3.38 -18.30 10.16
C ASN A 53 3.03 -18.41 8.68
N LYS A 54 1.93 -19.09 8.37
CA LYS A 54 1.48 -19.33 6.98
C LYS A 54 1.27 -18.05 6.17
N TYR A 55 0.90 -16.94 6.80
CA TYR A 55 0.70 -15.65 6.12
C TYR A 55 2.03 -15.07 5.65
N VAL A 56 3.02 -15.07 6.52
CA VAL A 56 4.39 -14.61 6.23
C VAL A 56 5.05 -15.48 5.16
N GLU A 57 4.87 -16.80 5.23
CA GLU A 57 5.35 -17.73 4.21
C GLU A 57 4.73 -17.42 2.84
N GLY A 58 3.42 -17.18 2.79
CA GLY A 58 2.74 -16.79 1.56
C GLY A 58 3.21 -15.45 1.00
N TRP A 59 3.48 -14.45 1.86
CA TRP A 59 4.05 -13.17 1.43
C TRP A 59 5.43 -13.37 0.77
N ARG A 60 6.33 -14.11 1.42
CA ARG A 60 7.67 -14.39 0.88
C ARG A 60 7.61 -15.17 -0.43
N LYS A 61 6.73 -16.19 -0.51
CA LYS A 61 6.52 -16.97 -1.73
C LYS A 61 5.99 -16.12 -2.88
N SER A 62 5.13 -15.14 -2.59
CA SER A 62 4.51 -14.31 -3.62
C SER A 62 5.51 -13.44 -4.39
N ILE A 63 6.68 -13.12 -3.77
CA ILE A 63 7.73 -12.28 -4.35
C ILE A 63 8.98 -13.08 -4.77
N GLN A 64 8.98 -14.41 -4.66
CA GLN A 64 10.19 -15.25 -4.82
C GLN A 64 10.95 -15.03 -6.14
N HIS A 65 10.24 -14.68 -7.22
CA HIS A 65 10.82 -14.44 -8.55
C HIS A 65 10.77 -12.96 -8.96
N LEU A 66 10.53 -12.08 -7.99
CA LEU A 66 10.46 -10.65 -8.27
C LEU A 66 11.88 -10.09 -8.42
N GLU A 67 12.11 -9.38 -9.53
CA GLU A 67 13.32 -8.58 -9.68
C GLU A 67 13.36 -7.49 -8.59
N THR A 68 14.56 -7.06 -8.21
CA THR A 68 14.72 -6.00 -7.21
C THR A 68 14.18 -4.68 -7.77
N PRO A 69 13.15 -4.07 -7.17
CA PRO A 69 12.65 -2.79 -7.61
C PRO A 69 13.63 -1.66 -7.26
N GLN A 70 13.55 -0.56 -7.99
CA GLN A 70 14.35 0.63 -7.69
C GLN A 70 13.81 1.39 -6.48
N ALA A 71 12.50 1.34 -6.27
CA ALA A 71 11.81 1.88 -5.10
C ALA A 71 10.48 1.15 -4.87
N ILE A 72 9.95 1.28 -3.66
CA ILE A 72 8.63 0.78 -3.27
C ILE A 72 7.77 1.99 -2.91
N LEU A 73 6.56 2.06 -3.50
CA LEU A 73 5.51 2.98 -3.07
C LEU A 73 4.43 2.17 -2.36
N CYS A 74 4.29 2.38 -1.04
CA CYS A 74 3.30 1.69 -0.22
C CYS A 74 2.10 2.59 0.09
N ILE A 75 0.90 2.08 -0.09
CA ILE A 75 -0.36 2.67 0.34
C ILE A 75 -0.83 1.85 1.54
N SER A 76 -0.67 2.42 2.75
CA SER A 76 -1.04 1.76 4.00
C SER A 76 -2.36 2.26 4.54
N ALA A 77 -3.17 1.36 5.10
CA ALA A 77 -4.41 1.66 5.81
C ALA A 77 -4.24 2.61 7.00
N HIS A 78 -3.01 2.77 7.48
CA HIS A 78 -2.70 3.49 8.73
C HIS A 78 -2.33 4.96 8.53
N TRP A 79 -2.12 5.42 7.31
CA TRP A 79 -1.82 6.81 7.04
C TRP A 79 -2.98 7.54 6.34
N LEU A 80 -3.87 8.08 7.16
CA LEU A 80 -5.04 8.83 6.71
C LEU A 80 -4.79 10.34 6.84
N THR A 81 -5.03 11.09 5.77
CA THR A 81 -4.83 12.55 5.73
C THR A 81 -6.02 13.26 5.10
N LYS A 82 -6.09 14.57 5.26
CA LYS A 82 -6.91 15.43 4.43
C LYS A 82 -6.04 15.94 3.29
N GLY A 83 -6.40 15.59 2.06
CA GLY A 83 -5.49 15.73 0.91
C GLY A 83 -4.47 14.59 0.85
N THR A 84 -4.21 14.06 -0.34
CA THR A 84 -3.22 12.99 -0.53
C THR A 84 -1.79 13.54 -0.38
N LYS A 85 -0.94 12.78 0.32
CA LYS A 85 0.46 13.14 0.55
C LYS A 85 1.40 11.97 0.22
N VAL A 86 2.65 12.28 -0.09
CA VAL A 86 3.73 11.31 -0.24
C VAL A 86 4.88 11.64 0.72
N THR A 87 5.44 10.63 1.39
CA THR A 87 6.62 10.83 2.25
C THR A 87 7.81 11.30 1.41
N ALA A 88 8.50 12.35 1.86
CA ALA A 88 9.56 13.00 1.09
C ALA A 88 10.88 13.16 1.85
N MET A 89 11.02 12.52 3.02
CA MET A 89 12.28 12.50 3.78
C MET A 89 13.24 11.44 3.24
N GLU A 90 14.53 11.68 3.39
CA GLU A 90 15.60 10.73 3.02
C GLU A 90 15.70 9.54 4.00
N MET A 91 15.34 9.76 5.25
CA MET A 91 15.41 8.75 6.32
C MET A 91 14.08 8.70 7.07
N PRO A 92 13.07 8.00 6.54
CA PRO A 92 11.80 7.85 7.22
C PRO A 92 11.97 7.02 8.49
N ARG A 93 11.39 7.50 9.59
CA ARG A 93 11.38 6.76 10.85
C ARG A 93 10.44 5.56 10.80
N THR A 94 10.72 4.52 11.57
CA THR A 94 9.77 3.43 11.84
C THR A 94 8.70 3.93 12.82
N ILE A 95 7.41 3.82 12.47
CA ILE A 95 6.29 4.27 13.31
C ILE A 95 5.61 3.04 13.94
N HIS A 96 5.47 3.08 15.27
CA HIS A 96 4.75 2.07 16.04
C HIS A 96 3.36 2.59 16.40
N ASP A 97 2.46 2.60 15.43
CA ASP A 97 1.09 3.15 15.50
C ASP A 97 0.08 2.14 16.08
N PHE A 98 0.50 1.37 17.06
CA PHE A 98 -0.29 0.35 17.75
C PHE A 98 0.01 0.37 19.26
N GLY A 99 -0.82 -0.34 20.04
CA GLY A 99 -0.63 -0.51 21.47
C GLY A 99 -1.00 -1.92 21.92
N GLY A 100 -0.57 -2.30 23.16
CA GLY A 100 -0.95 -3.58 23.76
C GLY A 100 -0.20 -4.80 23.23
N PHE A 101 0.92 -4.61 22.54
CA PHE A 101 1.79 -5.68 22.04
C PHE A 101 3.05 -5.84 22.88
N PRO A 102 3.78 -6.99 22.77
CA PRO A 102 5.03 -7.21 23.49
C PRO A 102 6.14 -6.23 23.11
N ASP A 103 7.02 -5.89 24.07
CA ASP A 103 8.15 -4.95 23.86
C ASP A 103 9.04 -5.29 22.67
N LYS A 104 9.22 -6.58 22.38
CA LYS A 104 9.98 -7.04 21.21
C LYS A 104 9.45 -6.51 19.89
N LEU A 105 8.15 -6.18 19.78
CA LEU A 105 7.57 -5.59 18.60
C LEU A 105 7.88 -4.08 18.52
N PHE A 106 7.87 -3.37 19.66
CA PHE A 106 8.26 -1.96 19.73
C PHE A 106 9.76 -1.74 19.51
N ALA A 107 10.58 -2.78 19.67
CA ALA A 107 12.00 -2.75 19.37
C ALA A 107 12.33 -2.97 17.87
N VAL A 108 11.32 -3.22 17.03
CA VAL A 108 11.52 -3.43 15.60
C VAL A 108 11.83 -2.11 14.92
N GLU A 109 12.95 -2.06 14.19
CA GLU A 109 13.30 -0.99 13.28
C GLU A 109 13.33 -1.52 11.84
N TYR A 110 12.82 -0.71 10.91
CA TYR A 110 12.91 -0.97 9.48
C TYR A 110 13.51 0.27 8.79
N LEU A 111 14.83 0.30 8.71
CA LEU A 111 15.62 1.49 8.33
C LEU A 111 15.81 1.62 6.81
N ALA A 112 14.74 1.44 6.05
CA ALA A 112 14.78 1.73 4.63
C ALA A 112 14.94 3.25 4.40
N LYS A 113 15.72 3.61 3.39
CA LYS A 113 15.81 5.01 2.96
C LYS A 113 14.52 5.42 2.26
N GLY A 114 14.25 6.72 2.26
CA GLY A 114 13.29 7.33 1.34
C GLY A 114 13.99 7.76 0.04
N ASP A 115 13.23 8.46 -0.80
CA ASP A 115 13.73 9.07 -2.04
C ASP A 115 12.96 10.36 -2.29
N SER A 116 13.54 11.47 -1.86
CA SER A 116 12.91 12.80 -1.96
C SER A 116 12.74 13.27 -3.40
N THR A 117 13.61 12.82 -4.31
CA THR A 117 13.49 13.13 -5.74
C THR A 117 12.30 12.38 -6.35
N LEU A 118 12.18 11.09 -6.05
CA LEU A 118 11.01 10.30 -6.49
C LEU A 118 9.71 10.82 -5.87
N ALA A 119 9.73 11.24 -4.59
CA ALA A 119 8.57 11.85 -3.93
C ALA A 119 8.07 13.09 -4.67
N LEU A 120 8.99 13.97 -5.09
CA LEU A 120 8.66 15.16 -5.89
C LEU A 120 7.99 14.76 -7.22
N HIS A 121 8.55 13.78 -7.93
CA HIS A 121 7.99 13.32 -9.21
C HIS A 121 6.62 12.65 -9.04
N ILE A 122 6.42 11.90 -7.95
CA ILE A 122 5.10 11.33 -7.63
C ILE A 122 4.09 12.43 -7.35
N ALA A 123 4.47 13.43 -6.54
CA ALA A 123 3.59 14.55 -6.21
C ALA A 123 3.20 15.35 -7.47
N GLU A 124 4.13 15.61 -8.37
CA GLU A 124 3.87 16.26 -9.66
C GLU A 124 2.98 15.38 -10.58
N HIS A 125 3.27 14.09 -10.67
CA HIS A 125 2.48 13.15 -11.49
C HIS A 125 1.03 13.02 -11.04
N LEU A 126 0.81 13.05 -9.71
CA LEU A 126 -0.51 12.93 -9.10
C LEU A 126 -1.20 14.28 -8.92
N ASP A 127 -0.54 15.39 -9.24
CA ASP A 127 -1.03 16.77 -9.08
C ASP A 127 -1.38 17.10 -7.61
N LEU A 128 -0.48 16.72 -6.68
CA LEU A 128 -0.70 16.90 -5.24
C LEU A 128 -0.32 18.30 -4.74
N GLY A 129 0.36 19.10 -5.54
CA GLY A 129 0.91 20.40 -5.13
C GLY A 129 2.05 20.30 -4.10
N GLU A 130 2.45 21.44 -3.54
CA GLU A 130 3.51 21.51 -2.54
C GLU A 130 3.11 20.89 -1.20
N GLU A 131 1.83 20.96 -0.84
CA GLU A 131 1.29 20.39 0.39
C GLU A 131 1.24 18.85 0.36
N GLY A 132 1.38 18.27 -0.84
CA GLY A 132 1.45 16.81 -1.05
C GLY A 132 2.78 16.19 -0.62
N LEU A 133 3.83 16.97 -0.32
CA LEU A 133 5.11 16.46 0.17
C LEU A 133 5.12 16.45 1.70
N ASP A 134 5.24 15.27 2.30
CA ASP A 134 5.26 15.09 3.74
C ASP A 134 6.69 14.78 4.25
N MET A 135 7.13 15.53 5.25
CA MET A 135 8.47 15.41 5.86
C MET A 135 8.41 14.90 7.30
N GLU A 136 7.25 14.50 7.79
CA GLU A 136 7.03 14.24 9.22
C GLU A 136 6.58 12.80 9.51
N TRP A 137 5.82 12.17 8.61
CA TRP A 137 5.29 10.83 8.83
C TRP A 137 6.43 9.81 9.03
N GLY A 138 6.61 8.90 8.18
CA GLY A 138 7.59 7.83 8.24
C GLY A 138 7.02 6.56 7.62
N LEU A 139 7.40 5.39 8.14
CA LEU A 139 6.87 4.09 7.74
C LEU A 139 6.04 3.53 8.90
N ASP A 140 4.72 3.41 8.72
CA ASP A 140 3.81 2.82 9.69
C ASP A 140 3.84 1.29 9.68
N HIS A 141 3.17 0.65 10.66
CA HIS A 141 3.25 -0.81 10.79
C HIS A 141 2.61 -1.57 9.63
N GLY A 142 1.60 -1.02 8.97
CA GLY A 142 1.05 -1.63 7.76
C GLY A 142 2.09 -1.73 6.66
N THR A 143 3.01 -0.78 6.59
CA THR A 143 4.13 -0.79 5.64
C THR A 143 5.28 -1.67 6.13
N TRP A 144 5.87 -1.36 7.29
CA TRP A 144 7.12 -2.02 7.67
C TRP A 144 6.93 -3.47 8.11
N SER A 145 5.76 -3.86 8.65
CA SER A 145 5.55 -5.25 9.06
C SER A 145 5.58 -6.23 7.89
N VAL A 146 5.02 -5.81 6.74
CA VAL A 146 5.05 -6.57 5.50
C VAL A 146 6.45 -6.51 4.88
N LEU A 147 7.00 -5.30 4.69
CA LEU A 147 8.26 -5.11 3.98
C LEU A 147 9.43 -5.76 4.71
N LYS A 148 9.45 -5.79 6.04
CA LYS A 148 10.45 -6.51 6.83
C LYS A 148 10.50 -8.01 6.52
N GLN A 149 9.37 -8.60 6.15
CA GLN A 149 9.29 -10.03 5.82
C GLN A 149 9.68 -10.32 4.36
N ILE A 150 9.39 -9.41 3.44
CA ILE A 150 9.64 -9.63 2.02
C ILE A 150 10.93 -8.96 1.52
N PHE A 151 11.38 -7.88 2.16
CA PHE A 151 12.65 -7.19 1.88
C PHE A 151 13.43 -6.90 3.18
N PRO A 152 13.89 -7.94 3.89
CA PRO A 152 14.45 -7.79 5.25
C PRO A 152 15.73 -6.95 5.32
N MET A 153 16.44 -6.77 4.20
CA MET A 153 17.67 -5.97 4.16
C MET A 153 17.41 -4.46 4.17
N ALA A 154 16.17 -4.01 3.99
CA ALA A 154 15.78 -2.60 3.96
C ALA A 154 16.66 -1.72 3.02
N ASN A 155 17.18 -2.32 1.95
CA ASN A 155 18.12 -1.69 1.02
C ASN A 155 17.46 -1.08 -0.23
N ILE A 156 16.13 -1.15 -0.31
CA ILE A 156 15.32 -0.55 -1.36
C ILE A 156 14.67 0.69 -0.79
N PRO A 157 14.71 1.85 -1.46
CA PRO A 157 13.99 3.04 -1.02
C PRO A 157 12.48 2.80 -0.89
N VAL A 158 11.88 3.29 0.21
CA VAL A 158 10.46 3.15 0.49
C VAL A 158 9.82 4.52 0.70
N LEU A 159 8.75 4.75 -0.04
CA LEU A 159 7.87 5.88 0.13
C LEU A 159 6.47 5.37 0.50
N GLN A 160 5.74 6.17 1.27
CA GLN A 160 4.31 5.95 1.49
C GLN A 160 3.49 7.02 0.79
N LEU A 161 2.35 6.60 0.23
CA LEU A 161 1.29 7.49 -0.23
C LEU A 161 0.15 7.42 0.77
N SER A 162 -0.27 8.56 1.30
CA SER A 162 -1.38 8.62 2.25
C SER A 162 -2.73 8.42 1.55
N ILE A 163 -3.70 8.00 2.32
CA ILE A 163 -5.09 7.88 1.90
C ILE A 163 -5.83 9.15 2.31
N ASP A 164 -6.36 9.88 1.36
CA ASP A 164 -7.20 11.03 1.63
C ASP A 164 -8.59 10.57 2.05
N TYR A 165 -8.90 10.65 3.34
CA TYR A 165 -10.19 10.20 3.89
C TYR A 165 -11.40 11.03 3.42
N THR A 166 -11.19 12.11 2.67
CA THR A 166 -12.27 12.93 2.11
C THR A 166 -12.71 12.47 0.73
N LEU A 167 -11.95 11.58 0.09
CA LEU A 167 -12.26 11.06 -1.24
C LEU A 167 -13.29 9.92 -1.18
N SER A 168 -14.09 9.83 -2.23
CA SER A 168 -14.95 8.67 -2.49
C SER A 168 -14.14 7.47 -3.00
N HIS A 169 -14.70 6.26 -2.91
CA HIS A 169 -14.08 5.05 -3.48
C HIS A 169 -13.75 5.20 -4.97
N ALA A 170 -14.61 5.90 -5.74
CA ALA A 170 -14.35 6.18 -7.15
C ALA A 170 -13.09 7.02 -7.35
N GLN A 171 -12.90 8.06 -6.54
CA GLN A 171 -11.71 8.91 -6.60
C GLN A 171 -10.43 8.17 -6.16
N HIS A 172 -10.51 7.26 -5.17
CA HIS A 172 -9.40 6.37 -4.82
C HIS A 172 -9.00 5.46 -6.00
N LEU A 173 -9.98 4.91 -6.73
CA LEU A 173 -9.71 4.13 -7.94
C LEU A 173 -9.05 4.99 -9.03
N GLU A 174 -9.54 6.21 -9.25
CA GLU A 174 -8.96 7.15 -10.22
C GLU A 174 -7.51 7.51 -9.89
N LEU A 175 -7.23 7.79 -8.61
CA LEU A 175 -5.88 8.08 -8.13
C LEU A 175 -4.97 6.85 -8.26
N GLY A 176 -5.48 5.66 -7.90
CA GLY A 176 -4.78 4.40 -8.06
C GLY A 176 -4.41 4.09 -9.52
N ALA A 177 -5.28 4.40 -10.48
CA ALA A 177 -5.01 4.20 -11.90
C ALA A 177 -3.81 5.02 -12.40
N LYS A 178 -3.60 6.23 -11.85
CA LYS A 178 -2.43 7.05 -12.18
C LYS A 178 -1.11 6.38 -11.77
N LEU A 179 -1.12 5.53 -10.73
CA LEU A 179 0.09 4.83 -10.26
C LEU A 179 0.61 3.79 -11.25
N GLU A 180 -0.21 3.33 -12.23
CA GLU A 180 0.23 2.37 -13.25
C GLU A 180 1.50 2.83 -13.98
N ALA A 181 1.63 4.14 -14.26
CA ALA A 181 2.77 4.69 -14.97
C ALA A 181 4.10 4.49 -14.23
N LEU A 182 4.09 4.48 -12.89
CA LEU A 182 5.29 4.32 -12.06
C LEU A 182 5.89 2.91 -12.17
N ARG A 183 5.08 1.91 -12.48
CA ARG A 183 5.49 0.50 -12.60
C ARG A 183 6.56 0.28 -13.69
N LYS A 184 6.47 1.03 -14.79
CA LYS A 184 7.45 1.01 -15.90
C LYS A 184 8.72 1.79 -15.58
N ARG A 185 8.77 2.40 -14.39
CA ARG A 185 9.89 3.22 -13.90
C ARG A 185 10.63 2.54 -12.74
N GLY A 186 10.45 1.23 -12.59
CA GLY A 186 11.10 0.47 -11.54
C GLY A 186 10.44 0.57 -10.17
N VAL A 187 9.26 1.18 -10.06
CA VAL A 187 8.55 1.33 -8.78
C VAL A 187 7.60 0.16 -8.56
N LEU A 188 7.78 -0.53 -7.44
CA LEU A 188 6.86 -1.54 -6.96
C LEU A 188 5.72 -0.88 -6.19
N ILE A 189 4.48 -1.08 -6.63
CA ILE A 189 3.30 -0.58 -5.94
C ILE A 189 2.80 -1.65 -4.97
N VAL A 190 2.66 -1.27 -3.70
CA VAL A 190 2.21 -2.14 -2.61
C VAL A 190 1.03 -1.49 -1.89
N GLY A 191 -0.13 -2.13 -1.89
CA GLY A 191 -1.22 -1.83 -0.98
C GLY A 191 -1.11 -2.71 0.28
N SER A 192 -1.35 -2.14 1.44
CA SER A 192 -1.32 -2.84 2.71
C SER A 192 -2.57 -2.52 3.54
N GLY A 193 -3.42 -3.52 3.74
CA GLY A 193 -4.71 -3.41 4.41
C GLY A 193 -5.36 -4.77 4.60
N ASN A 194 -6.67 -4.82 4.69
CA ASN A 194 -7.45 -6.07 4.75
C ASN A 194 -8.82 -5.86 4.06
N LEU A 195 -9.22 -6.78 3.20
CA LEU A 195 -10.51 -6.72 2.49
C LEU A 195 -11.70 -6.95 3.43
N VAL A 196 -11.49 -7.73 4.49
CA VAL A 196 -12.42 -7.90 5.62
C VAL A 196 -11.65 -7.53 6.88
N HIS A 197 -12.11 -6.49 7.61
CA HIS A 197 -11.43 -5.98 8.78
C HIS A 197 -12.43 -5.44 9.82
N ASN A 198 -12.86 -6.30 10.76
CA ASN A 198 -13.76 -5.90 11.83
C ASN A 198 -13.21 -6.30 13.19
N LEU A 199 -12.39 -5.42 13.78
CA LEU A 199 -11.78 -5.68 15.09
C LEU A 199 -12.80 -5.79 16.22
N ARG A 200 -14.03 -5.24 16.05
CA ARG A 200 -15.08 -5.34 17.07
C ARG A 200 -15.72 -6.73 17.13
N ALA A 201 -15.55 -7.52 16.08
CA ALA A 201 -16.10 -8.86 15.96
C ALA A 201 -15.06 -9.98 16.06
N ILE A 202 -13.85 -9.67 16.59
CA ILE A 202 -12.79 -10.66 16.80
C ILE A 202 -13.26 -11.75 17.75
N ASP A 203 -13.03 -12.99 17.32
CA ASP A 203 -13.28 -14.20 18.12
C ASP A 203 -11.99 -15.04 18.20
N TRP A 204 -11.40 -15.02 19.38
CA TRP A 204 -10.17 -15.77 19.67
C TRP A 204 -10.32 -17.30 19.62
N ASN A 205 -11.56 -17.82 19.56
CA ASN A 205 -11.83 -19.23 19.33
C ASN A 205 -11.86 -19.60 17.83
N LYS A 206 -11.82 -18.60 16.96
CA LYS A 206 -11.85 -18.75 15.48
C LYS A 206 -10.54 -18.33 14.83
N LEU A 207 -9.41 -18.76 15.37
CA LEU A 207 -8.09 -18.27 14.95
C LEU A 207 -7.82 -18.39 13.45
N GLU A 208 -8.37 -19.43 12.79
CA GLU A 208 -8.12 -19.75 11.39
C GLU A 208 -9.41 -19.88 10.54
N SER A 209 -10.53 -19.36 11.02
CA SER A 209 -11.81 -19.42 10.31
C SER A 209 -12.50 -18.07 10.25
N GLY A 210 -13.39 -17.87 9.28
CA GLY A 210 -14.23 -16.69 9.13
C GLY A 210 -15.65 -16.93 9.65
N TYR A 211 -16.35 -15.86 10.03
CA TYR A 211 -17.81 -15.87 10.13
C TYR A 211 -18.43 -16.00 8.74
N ASP A 212 -19.66 -16.51 8.64
CA ASP A 212 -20.35 -16.67 7.36
C ASP A 212 -20.42 -15.36 6.57
N TRP A 213 -20.72 -14.24 7.23
CA TRP A 213 -20.72 -12.93 6.58
C TRP A 213 -19.33 -12.48 6.09
N ALA A 214 -18.25 -12.88 6.79
CA ALA A 214 -16.88 -12.56 6.41
C ALA A 214 -16.46 -13.36 5.18
N ILE A 215 -16.84 -14.63 5.14
CA ILE A 215 -16.64 -15.53 4.00
C ILE A 215 -17.43 -15.03 2.79
N GLU A 216 -18.74 -14.78 2.95
CA GLU A 216 -19.60 -14.25 1.89
C GLU A 216 -19.04 -12.96 1.28
N ALA A 217 -18.67 -11.98 2.12
CA ALA A 217 -18.13 -10.72 1.64
C ALA A 217 -16.81 -10.94 0.88
N GLN A 218 -15.88 -11.73 1.43
CA GLN A 218 -14.56 -11.97 0.83
C GLN A 218 -14.67 -12.72 -0.51
N GLU A 219 -15.49 -13.77 -0.60
CA GLU A 219 -15.67 -14.54 -1.84
C GLU A 219 -16.22 -13.66 -2.96
N ASN A 220 -17.23 -12.85 -2.66
CA ASN A 220 -17.79 -11.91 -3.62
C ASN A 220 -16.76 -10.83 -4.01
N ILE A 221 -16.04 -10.25 -3.05
CA ILE A 221 -14.96 -9.29 -3.34
C ILE A 221 -13.92 -9.94 -4.25
N SER A 222 -13.48 -11.16 -3.95
CA SER A 222 -12.49 -11.88 -4.77
C SER A 222 -12.97 -12.12 -6.20
N LYS A 223 -14.25 -12.49 -6.37
CA LYS A 223 -14.88 -12.65 -7.69
C LYS A 223 -14.86 -11.33 -8.46
N GLU A 224 -15.27 -10.22 -7.83
CA GLU A 224 -15.35 -8.91 -8.47
C GLU A 224 -13.95 -8.33 -8.76
N LEU A 225 -12.94 -8.62 -7.92
CA LEU A 225 -11.54 -8.30 -8.20
C LEU A 225 -11.05 -9.00 -9.48
N LYS A 226 -11.32 -10.30 -9.65
CA LYS A 226 -10.98 -11.05 -10.88
C LYS A 226 -11.61 -10.44 -12.12
N MET A 227 -12.86 -10.02 -12.02
CA MET A 227 -13.59 -9.40 -13.12
C MET A 227 -13.24 -7.92 -13.33
N LYS A 228 -12.47 -7.32 -12.42
CA LYS A 228 -12.20 -5.87 -12.39
C LYS A 228 -13.46 -5.02 -12.48
N ASN A 229 -14.50 -5.45 -11.76
CA ASN A 229 -15.77 -4.75 -11.71
C ASN A 229 -15.67 -3.50 -10.82
N PHE A 230 -15.09 -2.41 -11.34
CA PHE A 230 -14.91 -1.17 -10.60
C PHE A 230 -16.22 -0.60 -10.04
N GLU A 231 -17.36 -0.81 -10.72
CA GLU A 231 -18.66 -0.35 -10.23
C GLU A 231 -19.09 -1.07 -8.94
N PHE A 232 -18.64 -2.32 -8.76
CA PHE A 232 -18.87 -3.02 -7.51
C PHE A 232 -18.20 -2.31 -6.34
N PHE A 233 -16.96 -1.88 -6.52
CA PHE A 233 -16.13 -1.32 -5.46
C PHE A 233 -16.48 0.12 -5.09
N LYS A 234 -17.14 0.87 -5.99
CA LYS A 234 -17.54 2.28 -5.74
C LYS A 234 -18.59 2.42 -4.65
N ASN A 235 -19.42 1.40 -4.43
CA ASN A 235 -20.57 1.45 -3.52
C ASN A 235 -20.69 0.17 -2.68
N ILE A 236 -19.56 -0.34 -2.18
CA ILE A 236 -19.50 -1.65 -1.52
C ILE A 236 -20.38 -1.72 -0.27
N GLU A 237 -20.48 -0.65 0.52
CA GLU A 237 -21.25 -0.61 1.76
C GLU A 237 -22.77 -0.72 1.51
N GLN A 238 -23.23 -0.39 0.31
CA GLN A 238 -24.64 -0.45 -0.06
C GLN A 238 -25.10 -1.85 -0.48
N ARG A 239 -24.15 -2.82 -0.57
CA ARG A 239 -24.42 -4.16 -1.11
C ARG A 239 -24.95 -5.16 -0.07
N GLY A 240 -25.19 -4.73 1.16
CA GLY A 240 -25.85 -5.55 2.17
C GLY A 240 -25.10 -5.66 3.50
N ALA A 241 -25.69 -6.44 4.42
CA ALA A 241 -25.18 -6.54 5.79
C ALA A 241 -23.78 -7.19 5.89
N ALA A 242 -23.49 -8.18 5.04
CA ALA A 242 -22.19 -8.83 5.02
C ALA A 242 -21.05 -7.81 4.80
N TYR A 243 -21.21 -6.89 3.85
CA TYR A 243 -20.19 -5.88 3.54
C TYR A 243 -20.08 -4.80 4.62
N LYS A 244 -21.20 -4.41 5.25
CA LYS A 244 -21.19 -3.48 6.39
C LYS A 244 -20.44 -4.07 7.60
N ASN A 245 -20.57 -5.38 7.80
CA ASN A 245 -19.82 -6.08 8.84
C ASN A 245 -18.35 -6.29 8.45
N ALA A 246 -18.07 -6.57 7.18
CA ALA A 246 -16.71 -6.79 6.68
C ALA A 246 -15.87 -5.52 6.68
N ILE A 247 -16.48 -4.37 6.37
CA ILE A 247 -15.83 -3.07 6.19
C ILE A 247 -16.57 -2.02 7.04
N PRO A 248 -16.49 -2.11 8.39
CA PRO A 248 -17.15 -1.15 9.30
C PRO A 248 -16.57 0.25 9.16
N THR A 249 -15.29 0.34 8.77
CA THR A 249 -14.57 1.56 8.37
C THR A 249 -13.75 1.22 7.12
N PRO A 250 -13.66 2.12 6.14
CA PRO A 250 -13.07 1.79 4.84
C PRO A 250 -11.54 1.89 4.77
N ASP A 251 -10.88 2.31 5.85
CA ASP A 251 -9.43 2.55 5.92
C ASP A 251 -8.60 1.33 5.43
N HIS A 252 -8.90 0.13 5.93
CA HIS A 252 -8.20 -1.10 5.54
C HIS A 252 -8.59 -1.64 4.16
N TYR A 253 -9.72 -1.20 3.64
CA TYR A 253 -10.19 -1.56 2.31
C TYR A 253 -9.59 -0.67 1.20
N TRP A 254 -9.38 0.62 1.45
CA TRP A 254 -8.92 1.57 0.44
C TRP A 254 -7.59 1.19 -0.25
N PRO A 255 -6.55 0.66 0.44
CA PRO A 255 -5.32 0.24 -0.23
C PRO A 255 -5.55 -0.77 -1.37
N ALA A 256 -6.59 -1.61 -1.26
CA ALA A 256 -6.94 -2.56 -2.31
C ALA A 256 -7.47 -1.86 -3.56
N LEU A 257 -8.18 -0.74 -3.43
CA LEU A 257 -8.66 0.06 -4.57
C LEU A 257 -7.50 0.63 -5.38
N TYR A 258 -6.50 1.20 -4.68
CA TYR A 258 -5.27 1.68 -5.32
C TYR A 258 -4.55 0.56 -6.05
N SER A 259 -4.37 -0.59 -5.39
CA SER A 259 -3.70 -1.74 -5.96
C SER A 259 -4.43 -2.27 -7.20
N LEU A 260 -5.75 -2.47 -7.11
CA LEU A 260 -6.56 -2.95 -8.21
C LEU A 260 -6.48 -2.01 -9.44
N ALA A 261 -6.62 -0.72 -9.19
CA ALA A 261 -6.60 0.27 -10.27
C ALA A 261 -5.20 0.40 -10.91
N ALA A 262 -4.12 0.36 -10.10
CA ALA A 262 -2.74 0.40 -10.58
C ALA A 262 -2.35 -0.82 -11.43
N MET A 263 -3.07 -1.93 -11.35
CA MET A 263 -2.85 -3.10 -12.22
C MET A 263 -3.16 -2.82 -13.69
N GLY A 264 -4.01 -1.85 -13.99
CA GLY A 264 -4.44 -1.56 -15.35
C GLY A 264 -5.13 -2.78 -15.99
N LYS A 265 -4.56 -3.34 -17.03
CA LYS A 265 -5.12 -4.51 -17.76
C LYS A 265 -4.61 -5.86 -17.26
N ASP A 266 -3.64 -5.91 -16.33
CA ASP A 266 -3.08 -7.16 -15.85
C ASP A 266 -4.13 -7.98 -15.09
N GLU A 267 -4.08 -9.30 -15.16
CA GLU A 267 -4.98 -10.19 -14.43
C GLU A 267 -4.68 -10.20 -12.93
N VAL A 268 -5.67 -10.55 -12.12
CA VAL A 268 -5.55 -10.66 -10.66
C VAL A 268 -5.27 -12.11 -10.28
N SER A 269 -4.21 -12.33 -9.53
CA SER A 269 -3.84 -13.61 -8.92
C SER A 269 -3.87 -13.50 -7.39
N PHE A 270 -4.50 -14.46 -6.71
CA PHE A 270 -4.64 -14.47 -5.26
C PHE A 270 -3.58 -15.33 -4.58
N PHE A 271 -3.29 -14.98 -3.34
CA PHE A 271 -2.50 -15.77 -2.39
C PHE A 271 -2.93 -15.45 -0.95
N ASN A 272 -2.52 -16.27 0.02
CA ASN A 272 -2.94 -16.13 1.42
C ASN A 272 -4.46 -16.09 1.61
N GLU A 273 -5.18 -16.95 0.92
CA GLU A 273 -6.64 -17.01 0.97
C GLU A 273 -7.13 -17.63 2.31
N TYR A 274 -6.78 -16.93 3.42
CA TYR A 274 -7.07 -17.35 4.79
C TYR A 274 -7.90 -16.32 5.54
N TYR A 275 -8.64 -16.80 6.53
CA TYR A 275 -9.32 -15.97 7.52
C TYR A 275 -8.59 -16.04 8.86
N ALA A 276 -8.77 -15.02 9.69
CA ALA A 276 -8.23 -14.96 11.02
C ALA A 276 -9.25 -14.38 12.00
N MET A 277 -9.35 -15.00 13.16
CA MET A 277 -10.15 -14.55 14.30
C MET A 277 -11.61 -14.22 13.95
N GLY A 278 -12.19 -14.97 13.04
CA GLY A 278 -13.58 -14.86 12.61
C GLY A 278 -13.88 -13.67 11.68
N SER A 279 -13.24 -12.55 11.87
CA SER A 279 -13.64 -11.26 11.29
C SER A 279 -12.54 -10.54 10.51
N LEU A 280 -11.43 -11.20 10.27
CA LEU A 280 -10.32 -10.69 9.45
C LEU A 280 -10.07 -11.60 8.25
N SER A 281 -9.69 -11.00 7.12
CA SER A 281 -9.23 -11.72 5.94
C SER A 281 -7.78 -11.40 5.65
N MET A 282 -6.96 -12.44 5.55
CA MET A 282 -5.57 -12.35 5.14
C MET A 282 -5.41 -12.45 3.61
N HIS A 283 -6.53 -12.52 2.88
CA HIS A 283 -6.54 -12.60 1.43
C HIS A 283 -5.70 -11.49 0.82
N SER A 284 -4.78 -11.89 -0.01
CA SER A 284 -3.85 -11.02 -0.69
C SER A 284 -3.92 -11.28 -2.18
N PHE A 285 -3.56 -10.29 -2.97
CA PHE A 285 -3.56 -10.45 -4.42
C PHE A 285 -2.43 -9.68 -5.07
N LYS A 286 -2.08 -10.09 -6.29
CA LYS A 286 -1.10 -9.42 -7.12
C LYS A 286 -1.53 -9.42 -8.58
N SER A 287 -0.94 -8.52 -9.38
CA SER A 287 -1.05 -8.65 -10.83
C SER A 287 -0.33 -9.92 -11.28
N ALA A 288 -1.00 -10.71 -12.12
CA ALA A 288 -0.34 -11.81 -12.82
C ALA A 288 0.68 -11.21 -13.80
N SER A 289 1.88 -11.75 -13.80
CA SER A 289 2.98 -11.39 -14.71
C SER A 289 2.83 -12.12 -16.03
#